data_839f4e04ba5f989642fa9c135f840236
#
_entry.id   839f4e04ba5f989642fa9c135f840236
#
_cell.length_a   1.000
_cell.length_b   1.000
_cell.length_c   1.000
_cell.angle_alpha   90.00
_cell.angle_beta   90.00
_cell.angle_gamma   90.00
#
_symmetry.space_group_name_H-M   'P 1'
#
loop_
_entity.id
_entity.type
_entity.pdbx_description
1 polymer ?
#
loop_
_entity_poly.entity_id
_entity_poly.type
_entity_poly.pdbx_seq_one_letter_code
_entity_poly.pdbx_strand_id
1 'polypeptide(L)'
;MAVAAGLCALLMLPVAWDAAQGWIFPDGVSYLDMAGGAVHDSPAVLLKNAYWSPGYPAILALTMAVFRPSLAGELRAVYVVQWLIFLVATACFSLLLSTLLQWLRRNSWPELARDGRLCKALVCFGYVFFLLSNMNRTLWYTTPDMLLQGLVYLSAACGLRLFLPDSEWKHSAALGLTLGAGYLAKAAMFPAALMLIAILILKPPRDRLGRRHAAIALACFCLTAAPLVLSLSYQKHRLTFGDSGKLNYAWFVNGIPPYAGWTGQPAESGTPAHAPRKLRESPLVLDFRTPVSGTLPIWYDPSYWWEGVRAPVSVRRQWMALFRPFKQVHSRETIVLVLAAALAPLCLLSFRVRQAIRGGGSQAWILIGWPVAVCLMHSLLLFTYRFVIGYLVLACLGMVTLFLRPFQAATRTRALFAAALLLALAGTARFRPILQAALHPDNGGPLMREEDRDNGPSSAAVARELARLGIRPGDEIGALGHSLDCYYARLAGVRIVAQIWEDPDRIQGLSALEVGQVLTLLRQIGVKALVSRSKPGFVNDAGWIAVPRTDVYVRML
;
A
#
# COMPACT_ATOMS: atom_id res chain seq x y z
N MET A 1 22.03 -6.55 17.10
CA MET A 1 20.80 -6.53 16.29
C MET A 1 19.55 -6.45 17.16
N ALA A 2 19.35 -7.32 18.16
CA ALA A 2 18.15 -7.27 19.01
C ALA A 2 17.89 -5.89 19.66
N VAL A 3 18.93 -5.25 20.21
CA VAL A 3 18.80 -3.89 20.78
C VAL A 3 18.34 -2.87 19.73
N ALA A 4 18.92 -2.90 18.53
CA ALA A 4 18.54 -1.96 17.46
C ALA A 4 17.10 -2.21 16.96
N ALA A 5 16.70 -3.48 16.83
CA ALA A 5 15.32 -3.85 16.51
C ALA A 5 14.33 -3.39 17.59
N GLY A 6 14.67 -3.59 18.88
CA GLY A 6 13.88 -3.12 20.01
C GLY A 6 13.73 -1.60 20.04
N LEU A 7 14.81 -0.86 19.76
CA LEU A 7 14.76 0.61 19.65
C LEU A 7 13.85 1.06 18.48
N CYS A 8 13.94 0.41 17.31
CA CYS A 8 13.02 0.70 16.20
C CYS A 8 11.57 0.47 16.60
N ALA A 9 11.28 -0.64 17.29
CA ALA A 9 9.93 -0.96 17.76
C ALA A 9 9.39 0.12 18.71
N LEU A 10 10.20 0.54 19.68
CA LEU A 10 9.84 1.58 20.66
C LEU A 10 9.63 2.95 20.00
N LEU A 11 10.55 3.35 19.10
CA LEU A 11 10.45 4.64 18.42
C LEU A 11 9.26 4.73 17.47
N MET A 12 8.74 3.62 16.95
CA MET A 12 7.55 3.61 16.09
C MET A 12 6.23 3.45 16.86
N LEU A 13 6.27 3.22 18.16
CA LEU A 13 5.05 3.12 18.97
C LEU A 13 4.24 4.43 19.01
N PRO A 14 4.84 5.63 19.19
CA PRO A 14 4.12 6.90 19.09
C PRO A 14 3.45 7.12 17.74
N VAL A 15 4.06 6.66 16.63
CA VAL A 15 3.49 6.75 15.28
C VAL A 15 2.22 5.91 15.17
N ALA A 16 2.25 4.67 15.69
CA ALA A 16 1.09 3.80 15.70
C ALA A 16 -0.03 4.34 16.61
N TRP A 17 0.34 4.95 17.74
CA TRP A 17 -0.61 5.57 18.66
C TRP A 17 -1.31 6.79 18.05
N ASP A 18 -0.56 7.70 17.40
CA ASP A 18 -1.10 8.86 16.71
C ASP A 18 -2.08 8.44 15.60
N ALA A 19 -1.71 7.45 14.79
CA ALA A 19 -2.56 6.90 13.75
C ALA A 19 -3.88 6.31 14.30
N ALA A 20 -3.85 5.71 15.49
CA ALA A 20 -5.02 5.13 16.14
C ALA A 20 -6.06 6.17 16.60
N GLN A 21 -5.74 7.46 16.57
CA GLN A 21 -6.64 8.53 17.02
C GLN A 21 -7.76 8.86 16.03
N GLY A 22 -7.87 8.15 14.93
CA GLY A 22 -9.07 8.25 14.11
C GLY A 22 -8.86 8.39 12.61
N TRP A 23 -7.63 8.27 12.12
CA TRP A 23 -7.37 8.33 10.68
C TRP A 23 -7.41 6.94 10.03
N ILE A 24 -8.05 6.83 8.87
CA ILE A 24 -8.02 5.64 8.04
C ILE A 24 -7.86 6.03 6.57
N PHE A 25 -6.96 5.34 5.89
CA PHE A 25 -6.83 5.50 4.45
C PHE A 25 -8.03 4.87 3.73
N PRO A 26 -8.59 5.46 2.67
CA PRO A 26 -9.80 4.95 2.00
C PRO A 26 -9.75 3.46 1.62
N ASP A 27 -8.60 2.97 1.13
CA ASP A 27 -8.40 1.54 0.84
C ASP A 27 -8.63 0.66 2.08
N GLY A 28 -8.35 1.20 3.28
CA GLY A 28 -8.52 0.50 4.55
C GLY A 28 -9.96 0.12 4.84
N VAL A 29 -10.93 0.93 4.41
CA VAL A 29 -12.35 0.60 4.56
C VAL A 29 -12.70 -0.65 3.75
N SER A 30 -12.21 -0.76 2.51
CA SER A 30 -12.41 -1.97 1.69
C SER A 30 -11.80 -3.22 2.33
N TYR A 31 -10.58 -3.10 2.91
CA TYR A 31 -9.97 -4.23 3.64
C TYR A 31 -10.75 -4.61 4.91
N LEU A 32 -11.29 -3.64 5.63
CA LEU A 32 -12.13 -3.89 6.81
C LEU A 32 -13.48 -4.52 6.42
N ASP A 33 -14.07 -4.08 5.30
CA ASP A 33 -15.30 -4.68 4.76
C ASP A 33 -15.07 -6.13 4.33
N MET A 34 -13.95 -6.42 3.64
CA MET A 34 -13.56 -7.80 3.31
C MET A 34 -13.35 -8.67 4.55
N ALA A 35 -12.71 -8.11 5.58
CA ALA A 35 -12.50 -8.80 6.85
C ALA A 35 -13.82 -9.07 7.56
N GLY A 36 -14.72 -8.10 7.62
CA GLY A 36 -16.07 -8.25 8.16
C GLY A 36 -16.87 -9.31 7.43
N GLY A 37 -16.88 -9.29 6.10
CA GLY A 37 -17.53 -10.32 5.28
C GLY A 37 -16.96 -11.72 5.51
N ALA A 38 -15.63 -11.83 5.73
CA ALA A 38 -15.00 -13.13 6.04
C ALA A 38 -15.42 -13.68 7.42
N VAL A 39 -15.70 -12.81 8.39
CA VAL A 39 -16.14 -13.20 9.75
C VAL A 39 -17.63 -13.50 9.80
N HIS A 40 -18.45 -12.69 9.13
CA HIS A 40 -19.91 -12.76 9.27
C HIS A 40 -20.59 -13.63 8.21
N ASP A 41 -20.04 -13.67 6.98
CA ASP A 41 -20.63 -14.43 5.88
C ASP A 41 -19.84 -15.72 5.61
N SER A 42 -18.64 -15.60 5.05
CA SER A 42 -17.78 -16.76 4.74
C SER A 42 -16.34 -16.32 4.46
N PRO A 43 -15.32 -17.07 4.93
CA PRO A 43 -13.93 -16.85 4.57
C PRO A 43 -13.67 -16.86 3.04
N ALA A 44 -14.52 -17.51 2.25
CA ALA A 44 -14.43 -17.55 0.78
C ALA A 44 -14.58 -16.17 0.14
N VAL A 45 -15.18 -15.18 0.83
CA VAL A 45 -15.27 -13.78 0.37
C VAL A 45 -13.88 -13.21 0.07
N LEU A 46 -12.87 -13.59 0.83
CA LEU A 46 -11.49 -13.13 0.64
C LEU A 46 -10.90 -13.53 -0.72
N LEU A 47 -11.39 -14.62 -1.33
CA LEU A 47 -10.90 -15.12 -2.62
C LEU A 47 -11.72 -14.62 -3.82
N LYS A 48 -12.67 -13.71 -3.61
CA LYS A 48 -13.58 -13.23 -4.67
C LYS A 48 -13.16 -11.90 -5.28
N ASN A 49 -12.40 -11.09 -4.57
CA ASN A 49 -12.01 -9.76 -5.02
C ASN A 49 -10.74 -9.82 -5.88
N ALA A 50 -10.83 -9.39 -7.14
CA ALA A 50 -9.69 -9.42 -8.05
C ALA A 50 -8.85 -8.12 -8.01
N TYR A 51 -9.27 -7.10 -7.26
CA TYR A 51 -8.50 -5.87 -7.07
C TYR A 51 -7.70 -5.88 -5.76
N TRP A 52 -8.34 -6.25 -4.64
CA TRP A 52 -7.72 -6.31 -3.32
C TRP A 52 -7.26 -7.73 -3.00
N SER A 53 -5.99 -7.87 -2.60
CA SER A 53 -5.42 -9.17 -2.23
C SER A 53 -5.89 -9.63 -0.84
N PRO A 54 -6.07 -10.96 -0.59
CA PRO A 54 -6.73 -11.50 0.60
C PRO A 54 -5.88 -11.52 1.87
N GLY A 55 -4.54 -11.43 1.78
CA GLY A 55 -3.67 -11.72 2.93
C GLY A 55 -3.82 -10.72 4.08
N TYR A 56 -3.91 -9.42 3.78
CA TYR A 56 -4.09 -8.41 4.81
C TYR A 56 -5.51 -8.44 5.43
N PRO A 57 -6.61 -8.47 4.64
CA PRO A 57 -7.94 -8.64 5.24
C PRO A 57 -8.11 -9.97 5.97
N ALA A 58 -7.39 -11.04 5.64
CA ALA A 58 -7.40 -12.28 6.44
C ALA A 58 -6.81 -12.06 7.85
N ILE A 59 -5.73 -11.30 7.98
CA ILE A 59 -5.16 -10.91 9.29
C ILE A 59 -6.16 -10.05 10.07
N LEU A 60 -6.81 -9.09 9.42
CA LEU A 60 -7.84 -8.27 10.04
C LEU A 60 -9.05 -9.11 10.47
N ALA A 61 -9.50 -10.07 9.65
CA ALA A 61 -10.60 -10.98 9.97
C ALA A 61 -10.28 -11.83 11.21
N LEU A 62 -9.06 -12.37 11.30
CA LEU A 62 -8.60 -13.09 12.48
C LEU A 62 -8.64 -12.19 13.73
N THR A 63 -8.20 -10.94 13.58
CA THR A 63 -8.25 -9.94 14.67
C THR A 63 -9.66 -9.67 15.12
N MET A 64 -10.60 -9.46 14.20
CA MET A 64 -12.01 -9.24 14.48
C MET A 64 -12.66 -10.47 15.14
N ALA A 65 -12.34 -11.66 14.66
CA ALA A 65 -12.88 -12.92 15.21
C ALA A 65 -12.41 -13.17 16.67
N VAL A 66 -11.13 -12.87 16.96
CA VAL A 66 -10.52 -13.11 18.28
C VAL A 66 -10.90 -12.02 19.27
N PHE A 67 -10.70 -10.75 18.92
CA PHE A 67 -10.85 -9.63 19.86
C PHE A 67 -12.25 -9.03 19.86
N ARG A 68 -13.06 -9.27 18.83
CA ARG A 68 -14.43 -8.77 18.66
C ARG A 68 -14.59 -7.28 19.05
N PRO A 69 -13.75 -6.40 18.48
CA PRO A 69 -13.80 -4.99 18.85
C PRO A 69 -15.16 -4.39 18.47
N SER A 70 -15.67 -3.46 19.29
CA SER A 70 -16.78 -2.61 18.87
C SER A 70 -16.36 -1.75 17.68
N LEU A 71 -17.31 -1.23 16.90
CA LEU A 71 -17.00 -0.32 15.78
C LEU A 71 -16.14 0.87 16.22
N ALA A 72 -16.40 1.43 17.42
CA ALA A 72 -15.58 2.50 17.98
C ALA A 72 -14.16 2.05 18.39
N GLY A 73 -13.96 0.77 18.70
CA GLY A 73 -12.67 0.17 19.06
C GLY A 73 -11.92 -0.46 17.88
N GLU A 74 -12.57 -0.63 16.74
CA GLU A 74 -12.05 -1.33 15.57
C GLU A 74 -10.72 -0.72 15.10
N LEU A 75 -10.67 0.59 14.99
CA LEU A 75 -9.48 1.29 14.50
C LEU A 75 -8.27 1.10 15.42
N ARG A 76 -8.48 1.09 16.75
CA ARG A 76 -7.41 0.81 17.71
C ARG A 76 -6.86 -0.61 17.54
N ALA A 77 -7.74 -1.60 17.35
CA ALA A 77 -7.33 -2.98 17.09
C ALA A 77 -6.53 -3.09 15.78
N VAL A 78 -6.95 -2.40 14.73
CA VAL A 78 -6.23 -2.33 13.45
C VAL A 78 -4.81 -1.79 13.64
N TYR A 79 -4.62 -0.70 14.39
CA TYR A 79 -3.29 -0.12 14.57
C TYR A 79 -2.39 -0.93 15.51
N VAL A 80 -2.94 -1.67 16.46
CA VAL A 80 -2.17 -2.70 17.19
C VAL A 80 -1.66 -3.77 16.22
N VAL A 81 -2.50 -4.26 15.31
CA VAL A 81 -2.09 -5.22 14.28
C VAL A 81 -1.05 -4.63 13.33
N GLN A 82 -1.22 -3.38 12.89
CA GLN A 82 -0.21 -2.71 12.06
C GLN A 82 1.14 -2.60 12.76
N TRP A 83 1.15 -2.31 14.06
CA TRP A 83 2.38 -2.31 14.83
C TRP A 83 2.99 -3.72 14.97
N LEU A 84 2.18 -4.76 15.18
CA LEU A 84 2.66 -6.15 15.16
C LEU A 84 3.23 -6.54 13.79
N ILE A 85 2.61 -6.13 12.70
CA ILE A 85 3.14 -6.32 11.33
C ILE A 85 4.48 -5.59 11.18
N PHE A 86 4.64 -4.40 11.76
CA PHE A 86 5.93 -3.70 11.78
C PHE A 86 7.00 -4.47 12.54
N LEU A 87 6.66 -5.10 13.68
CA LEU A 87 7.59 -5.97 14.40
C LEU A 87 8.04 -7.17 13.56
N VAL A 88 7.10 -7.80 12.84
CA VAL A 88 7.41 -8.89 11.90
C VAL A 88 8.31 -8.38 10.77
N ALA A 89 8.01 -7.23 10.18
CA ALA A 89 8.85 -6.62 9.14
C ALA A 89 10.26 -6.30 9.66
N THR A 90 10.38 -5.82 10.91
CA THR A 90 11.68 -5.58 11.59
C THR A 90 12.44 -6.89 11.81
N ALA A 91 11.76 -7.97 12.16
CA ALA A 91 12.39 -9.30 12.30
C ALA A 91 12.85 -9.82 10.92
N CYS A 92 12.06 -9.68 9.87
CA CYS A 92 12.45 -10.03 8.51
C CYS A 92 13.66 -9.21 8.02
N PHE A 93 13.68 -7.91 8.33
CA PHE A 93 14.83 -7.05 8.05
C PHE A 93 16.08 -7.47 8.83
N SER A 94 15.92 -7.86 10.10
CA SER A 94 17.02 -8.39 10.93
C SER A 94 17.62 -9.66 10.32
N LEU A 95 16.76 -10.56 9.81
CA LEU A 95 17.18 -11.78 9.12
C LEU A 95 17.92 -11.45 7.81
N LEU A 96 17.39 -10.51 7.02
CA LEU A 96 18.07 -10.02 5.83
C LEU A 96 19.47 -9.48 6.16
N LEU A 97 19.56 -8.59 7.16
CA LEU A 97 20.81 -7.96 7.54
C LEU A 97 21.83 -9.00 8.07
N SER A 98 21.37 -10.00 8.83
CA SER A 98 22.23 -11.09 9.30
C SER A 98 22.74 -11.96 8.15
N THR A 99 21.87 -12.28 7.19
CA THR A 99 22.24 -13.05 6.00
C THR A 99 23.20 -12.26 5.10
N LEU A 100 22.97 -10.96 4.95
CA LEU A 100 23.87 -10.06 4.22
C LEU A 100 25.25 -9.99 4.88
N LEU A 101 25.32 -9.85 6.21
CA LEU A 101 26.59 -9.89 6.96
C LEU A 101 27.33 -11.21 6.75
N GLN A 102 26.65 -12.35 6.82
CA GLN A 102 27.26 -13.67 6.55
C GLN A 102 27.78 -13.75 5.11
N TRP A 103 26.99 -13.27 4.13
CA TRP A 103 27.38 -13.26 2.74
C TRP A 103 28.61 -12.34 2.50
N LEU A 104 28.61 -11.11 3.06
CA LEU A 104 29.73 -10.17 2.96
C LEU A 104 31.01 -10.73 3.55
N ARG A 105 30.95 -11.35 4.75
CA ARG A 105 32.09 -11.99 5.41
C ARG A 105 32.78 -13.02 4.52
N ARG A 106 31.97 -13.79 3.79
CA ARG A 106 32.48 -14.90 2.95
C ARG A 106 32.97 -14.45 1.57
N ASN A 107 32.34 -13.42 1.01
CA ASN A 107 32.54 -13.11 -0.42
C ASN A 107 33.21 -11.74 -0.69
N SER A 108 33.13 -10.77 0.20
CA SER A 108 33.53 -9.41 -0.12
C SER A 108 34.23 -8.65 1.01
N TRP A 109 33.89 -8.91 2.26
CA TRP A 109 34.40 -8.20 3.42
C TRP A 109 34.85 -9.18 4.51
N PRO A 110 35.92 -9.96 4.30
CA PRO A 110 36.38 -10.95 5.27
C PRO A 110 36.77 -10.34 6.62
N GLU A 111 37.10 -9.05 6.65
CA GLU A 111 37.41 -8.30 7.85
C GLU A 111 36.24 -8.23 8.84
N LEU A 112 34.99 -8.37 8.37
CA LEU A 112 33.79 -8.44 9.22
C LEU A 112 33.85 -9.61 10.24
N ALA A 113 34.68 -10.61 10.00
CA ALA A 113 34.85 -11.72 10.94
C ALA A 113 35.70 -11.30 12.18
N ARG A 114 36.57 -10.30 12.02
CA ARG A 114 37.53 -9.84 13.03
C ARG A 114 37.25 -8.41 13.53
N ASP A 115 36.65 -7.57 12.69
CA ASP A 115 36.34 -6.17 13.01
C ASP A 115 34.87 -6.00 13.47
N GLY A 116 34.68 -6.07 14.79
CA GLY A 116 33.37 -5.85 15.40
C GLY A 116 32.83 -4.42 15.23
N ARG A 117 33.72 -3.42 14.98
CA ARG A 117 33.31 -2.02 14.74
C ARG A 117 32.64 -1.89 13.36
N LEU A 118 33.24 -2.50 12.34
CA LEU A 118 32.65 -2.52 10.98
C LEU A 118 31.29 -3.22 10.98
N CYS A 119 31.16 -4.34 11.71
CA CYS A 119 29.88 -5.02 11.87
C CYS A 119 28.84 -4.10 12.54
N LYS A 120 29.19 -3.46 13.66
CA LYS A 120 28.30 -2.51 14.35
C LYS A 120 27.91 -1.32 13.46
N ALA A 121 28.84 -0.78 12.67
CA ALA A 121 28.60 0.33 11.77
C ALA A 121 27.56 -0.03 10.68
N LEU A 122 27.69 -1.21 10.06
CA LEU A 122 26.73 -1.67 9.05
C LEU A 122 25.35 -1.95 9.67
N VAL A 123 25.28 -2.55 10.85
CA VAL A 123 24.05 -2.77 11.60
C VAL A 123 23.38 -1.44 11.96
N CYS A 124 24.14 -0.49 12.50
CA CYS A 124 23.63 0.84 12.86
C CYS A 124 23.08 1.56 11.63
N PHE A 125 23.86 1.64 10.56
CA PHE A 125 23.40 2.22 9.30
C PHE A 125 22.11 1.58 8.78
N GLY A 126 22.06 0.23 8.75
CA GLY A 126 20.91 -0.51 8.25
C GLY A 126 19.63 -0.19 9.03
N TYR A 127 19.69 -0.22 10.36
CA TYR A 127 18.50 0.05 11.18
C TYR A 127 18.09 1.52 11.19
N VAL A 128 19.03 2.46 11.20
CA VAL A 128 18.70 3.89 11.07
C VAL A 128 18.03 4.15 9.71
N PHE A 129 18.56 3.57 8.65
CA PHE A 129 17.98 3.71 7.32
C PHE A 129 16.60 3.05 7.22
N PHE A 130 16.43 1.83 7.77
CA PHE A 130 15.14 1.14 7.85
C PHE A 130 14.12 1.97 8.64
N LEU A 131 14.49 2.48 9.82
CA LEU A 131 13.60 3.28 10.65
C LEU A 131 13.14 4.53 9.93
N LEU A 132 14.07 5.31 9.38
CA LEU A 132 13.74 6.55 8.67
C LEU A 132 12.88 6.33 7.42
N SER A 133 13.13 5.23 6.72
CA SER A 133 12.32 4.85 5.57
C SER A 133 10.86 4.59 5.97
N ASN A 134 10.62 4.08 7.18
CA ASN A 134 9.29 3.73 7.68
C ASN A 134 8.59 4.86 8.45
N MET A 135 9.32 5.88 8.91
CA MET A 135 8.74 7.04 9.59
C MET A 135 7.81 7.88 8.69
N ASN A 136 7.90 7.71 7.37
CA ASN A 136 7.06 8.39 6.41
C ASN A 136 5.76 7.61 6.15
N ARG A 137 4.83 7.59 7.11
CA ARG A 137 3.43 7.16 6.93
C ARG A 137 3.17 5.67 6.68
N THR A 138 4.18 4.78 6.64
CA THR A 138 3.94 3.36 6.32
C THR A 138 3.07 2.66 7.37
N LEU A 139 3.17 3.05 8.64
CA LEU A 139 2.29 2.57 9.72
C LEU A 139 0.91 3.22 9.74
N TRP A 140 0.76 4.38 9.13
CA TRP A 140 -0.51 5.12 9.13
C TRP A 140 -1.51 4.56 8.13
N TYR A 141 -1.03 3.91 7.09
CA TYR A 141 -1.91 3.33 6.10
C TYR A 141 -2.44 1.98 6.57
N THR A 142 -3.75 1.85 6.69
CA THR A 142 -4.44 0.57 6.90
C THR A 142 -4.42 -0.25 5.62
N THR A 143 -3.22 -0.60 5.18
CA THR A 143 -2.95 -1.28 3.90
C THR A 143 -1.88 -2.35 4.07
N PRO A 144 -1.76 -3.32 3.13
CA PRO A 144 -0.79 -4.41 3.21
C PRO A 144 0.67 -4.00 2.97
N ASP A 145 0.96 -2.71 2.77
CA ASP A 145 2.28 -2.27 2.29
C ASP A 145 3.42 -2.62 3.26
N MET A 146 3.18 -2.52 4.59
CA MET A 146 4.15 -2.92 5.62
C MET A 146 4.36 -4.44 5.66
N LEU A 147 3.27 -5.21 5.51
CA LEU A 147 3.35 -6.67 5.43
C LEU A 147 4.16 -7.09 4.20
N LEU A 148 3.86 -6.51 3.04
CA LEU A 148 4.61 -6.75 1.81
C LEU A 148 6.09 -6.42 1.98
N GLN A 149 6.42 -5.30 2.62
CA GLN A 149 7.80 -4.89 2.88
C GLN A 149 8.57 -5.95 3.69
N GLY A 150 7.97 -6.49 4.75
CA GLY A 150 8.55 -7.60 5.52
C GLY A 150 8.81 -8.83 4.65
N LEU A 151 7.84 -9.20 3.81
CA LEU A 151 7.95 -10.34 2.89
C LEU A 151 9.00 -10.12 1.79
N VAL A 152 9.19 -8.89 1.33
CA VAL A 152 10.29 -8.51 0.41
C VAL A 152 11.64 -8.72 1.07
N TYR A 153 11.81 -8.30 2.33
CA TYR A 153 13.06 -8.53 3.06
C TYR A 153 13.34 -10.01 3.31
N LEU A 154 12.30 -10.77 3.66
CA LEU A 154 12.42 -12.21 3.87
C LEU A 154 12.77 -12.92 2.55
N SER A 155 12.13 -12.53 1.44
CA SER A 155 12.45 -13.07 0.10
C SER A 155 13.91 -12.79 -0.29
N ALA A 156 14.39 -11.57 -0.03
CA ALA A 156 15.80 -11.22 -0.29
C ALA A 156 16.76 -12.01 0.61
N ALA A 157 16.42 -12.20 1.89
CA ALA A 157 17.21 -13.02 2.81
C ALA A 157 17.28 -14.47 2.35
N CYS A 158 16.14 -15.09 2.00
CA CYS A 158 16.09 -16.45 1.43
C CYS A 158 16.88 -16.55 0.13
N GLY A 159 16.71 -15.56 -0.78
CA GLY A 159 17.45 -15.50 -2.03
C GLY A 159 18.97 -15.43 -1.84
N LEU A 160 19.46 -14.57 -0.93
CA LEU A 160 20.89 -14.50 -0.59
C LEU A 160 21.39 -15.79 0.06
N ARG A 161 20.57 -16.44 0.88
CA ARG A 161 20.91 -17.70 1.55
C ARG A 161 21.23 -18.82 0.55
N LEU A 162 20.59 -18.84 -0.62
CA LEU A 162 20.85 -19.81 -1.67
C LEU A 162 22.29 -19.76 -2.21
N PHE A 163 22.98 -18.63 -2.04
CA PHE A 163 24.38 -18.44 -2.47
C PHE A 163 25.40 -18.65 -1.35
N LEU A 164 24.97 -19.18 -0.19
CA LEU A 164 25.86 -19.61 0.88
C LEU A 164 26.14 -21.12 0.77
N PRO A 165 27.32 -21.60 1.21
CA PRO A 165 27.73 -23.01 1.03
C PRO A 165 26.82 -24.05 1.67
N ASP A 166 26.12 -23.67 2.74
CA ASP A 166 25.17 -24.48 3.51
C ASP A 166 23.73 -24.32 2.99
N SER A 167 23.60 -24.02 1.68
CA SER A 167 22.30 -23.93 1.02
C SER A 167 21.67 -25.31 0.84
N GLU A 168 20.37 -25.38 1.13
CA GLU A 168 19.56 -26.59 1.00
C GLU A 168 18.25 -26.27 0.27
N TRP A 169 17.58 -27.32 -0.23
CA TRP A 169 16.29 -27.19 -0.91
C TRP A 169 15.22 -26.48 -0.07
N LYS A 170 15.26 -26.61 1.27
CA LYS A 170 14.34 -25.94 2.18
C LYS A 170 14.40 -24.40 2.11
N HIS A 171 15.58 -23.83 1.80
CA HIS A 171 15.71 -22.39 1.60
C HIS A 171 15.00 -21.93 0.31
N SER A 172 14.99 -22.78 -0.73
CA SER A 172 14.24 -22.50 -1.96
C SER A 172 12.73 -22.61 -1.75
N ALA A 173 12.30 -23.63 -0.98
CA ALA A 173 10.90 -23.77 -0.60
C ALA A 173 10.44 -22.56 0.24
N ALA A 174 11.23 -22.15 1.24
CA ALA A 174 10.95 -20.95 2.03
C ALA A 174 10.86 -19.69 1.15
N LEU A 175 11.74 -19.52 0.15
CA LEU A 175 11.67 -18.44 -0.81
C LEU A 175 10.33 -18.47 -1.58
N GLY A 176 9.97 -19.63 -2.15
CA GLY A 176 8.73 -19.77 -2.92
C GLY A 176 7.48 -19.48 -2.09
N LEU A 177 7.40 -20.03 -0.87
CA LEU A 177 6.31 -19.78 0.08
C LEU A 177 6.21 -18.28 0.45
N THR A 178 7.36 -17.63 0.70
CA THR A 178 7.40 -16.19 1.03
C THR A 178 6.95 -15.34 -0.14
N LEU A 179 7.37 -15.66 -1.37
CA LEU A 179 6.91 -14.97 -2.59
C LEU A 179 5.40 -15.15 -2.79
N GLY A 180 4.87 -16.34 -2.55
CA GLY A 180 3.44 -16.63 -2.61
C GLY A 180 2.65 -15.88 -1.53
N ALA A 181 3.12 -15.85 -0.29
CA ALA A 181 2.55 -15.03 0.77
C ALA A 181 2.56 -13.54 0.41
N GLY A 182 3.64 -13.07 -0.24
CA GLY A 182 3.75 -11.71 -0.77
C GLY A 182 2.68 -11.40 -1.82
N TYR A 183 2.38 -12.34 -2.72
CA TYR A 183 1.29 -12.21 -3.69
C TYR A 183 -0.08 -12.17 -3.00
N LEU A 184 -0.31 -13.02 -2.00
CA LEU A 184 -1.53 -12.97 -1.22
C LEU A 184 -1.66 -11.67 -0.41
N ALA A 185 -0.56 -11.03 -0.02
CA ALA A 185 -0.58 -9.72 0.59
C ALA A 185 -0.86 -8.61 -0.43
N LYS A 186 -0.26 -8.67 -1.63
CA LYS A 186 -0.44 -7.65 -2.69
C LYS A 186 -0.14 -8.23 -4.08
N ALA A 187 -1.08 -8.07 -5.01
CA ALA A 187 -0.99 -8.65 -6.36
C ALA A 187 0.27 -8.25 -7.14
N ALA A 188 0.84 -7.05 -6.89
CA ALA A 188 2.09 -6.60 -7.52
C ALA A 188 3.29 -7.52 -7.23
N MET A 189 3.23 -8.33 -6.16
CA MET A 189 4.27 -9.31 -5.86
C MET A 189 4.28 -10.48 -6.85
N PHE A 190 3.19 -10.76 -7.59
CA PHE A 190 3.16 -11.85 -8.57
C PHE A 190 4.22 -11.67 -9.67
N PRO A 191 4.22 -10.57 -10.44
CA PRO A 191 5.30 -10.33 -11.41
C PRO A 191 6.66 -10.13 -10.75
N ALA A 192 6.73 -9.52 -9.56
CA ALA A 192 8.00 -9.36 -8.84
C ALA A 192 8.61 -10.71 -8.43
N ALA A 193 7.79 -11.69 -8.04
CA ALA A 193 8.22 -13.06 -7.74
C ALA A 193 8.82 -13.74 -8.97
N LEU A 194 8.15 -13.63 -10.12
CA LEU A 194 8.65 -14.19 -11.37
C LEU A 194 9.97 -13.56 -11.80
N MET A 195 10.15 -12.24 -11.57
CA MET A 195 11.43 -11.56 -11.81
C MET A 195 12.57 -12.14 -10.96
N LEU A 196 12.32 -12.38 -9.65
CA LEU A 196 13.34 -12.97 -8.78
C LEU A 196 13.65 -14.42 -9.15
N ILE A 197 12.64 -15.21 -9.48
CA ILE A 197 12.81 -16.60 -9.95
C ILE A 197 13.60 -16.61 -11.28
N ALA A 198 13.31 -15.70 -12.21
CA ALA A 198 14.06 -15.55 -13.46
C ALA A 198 15.54 -15.22 -13.19
N ILE A 199 15.84 -14.37 -12.20
CA ILE A 199 17.22 -14.10 -11.79
C ILE A 199 17.91 -15.40 -11.32
N LEU A 200 17.24 -16.27 -10.55
CA LEU A 200 17.80 -17.55 -10.12
C LEU A 200 18.02 -18.54 -11.27
N ILE A 201 17.19 -18.48 -12.31
CA ILE A 201 17.38 -19.29 -13.53
C ILE A 201 18.60 -18.79 -14.32
N LEU A 202 18.73 -17.48 -14.48
CA LEU A 202 19.79 -16.86 -15.26
C LEU A 202 21.16 -16.84 -14.54
N LYS A 203 21.12 -16.77 -13.21
CA LYS A 203 22.30 -16.69 -12.33
C LYS A 203 22.16 -17.72 -11.20
N PRO A 204 22.17 -19.02 -11.52
CA PRO A 204 21.95 -20.06 -10.51
C PRO A 204 23.07 -20.09 -9.45
N PRO A 205 22.76 -20.51 -8.22
CA PRO A 205 23.76 -20.88 -7.24
C PRO A 205 24.72 -21.94 -7.80
N ARG A 206 25.97 -21.91 -7.34
CA ARG A 206 27.03 -22.82 -7.80
C ARG A 206 27.14 -24.10 -6.93
N ASP A 207 26.06 -24.51 -6.32
CA ASP A 207 25.96 -25.73 -5.54
C ASP A 207 25.41 -26.90 -6.38
N ARG A 208 25.20 -28.08 -5.73
CA ARG A 208 24.67 -29.27 -6.39
C ARG A 208 23.25 -29.14 -6.93
N LEU A 209 22.46 -28.23 -6.37
CA LEU A 209 21.07 -28.00 -6.79
C LEU A 209 21.00 -27.04 -7.98
N GLY A 210 21.88 -26.05 -8.07
CA GLY A 210 21.95 -25.11 -9.18
C GLY A 210 20.58 -24.53 -9.57
N ARG A 211 20.12 -24.78 -10.81
CA ARG A 211 18.80 -24.32 -11.29
C ARG A 211 17.60 -24.98 -10.61
N ARG A 212 17.78 -26.11 -9.90
CA ARG A 212 16.68 -26.75 -9.16
C ARG A 212 16.16 -25.87 -8.04
N HIS A 213 16.99 -24.97 -7.50
CA HIS A 213 16.54 -23.95 -6.55
C HIS A 213 15.41 -23.08 -7.12
N ALA A 214 15.53 -22.65 -8.36
CA ALA A 214 14.48 -21.87 -9.02
C ALA A 214 13.21 -22.69 -9.27
N ALA A 215 13.37 -23.96 -9.66
CA ALA A 215 12.22 -24.87 -9.88
C ALA A 215 11.44 -25.12 -8.59
N ILE A 216 12.14 -25.40 -7.48
CA ILE A 216 11.51 -25.59 -6.15
C ILE A 216 10.80 -24.31 -5.70
N ALA A 217 11.46 -23.14 -5.83
CA ALA A 217 10.87 -21.87 -5.46
C ALA A 217 9.63 -21.57 -6.31
N LEU A 218 9.67 -21.82 -7.61
CA LEU A 218 8.52 -21.66 -8.51
C LEU A 218 7.37 -22.60 -8.13
N ALA A 219 7.64 -23.88 -7.85
CA ALA A 219 6.62 -24.83 -7.45
C ALA A 219 5.92 -24.41 -6.14
N CYS A 220 6.69 -24.02 -5.12
CA CYS A 220 6.13 -23.54 -3.86
C CYS A 220 5.37 -22.20 -4.02
N PHE A 221 5.85 -21.30 -4.87
CA PHE A 221 5.14 -20.07 -5.23
C PHE A 221 3.80 -20.38 -5.89
N CYS A 222 3.79 -21.24 -6.92
CA CYS A 222 2.57 -21.64 -7.61
C CYS A 222 1.58 -22.32 -6.66
N LEU A 223 2.04 -23.21 -5.79
CA LEU A 223 1.19 -23.89 -4.81
C LEU A 223 0.51 -22.89 -3.86
N THR A 224 1.24 -21.88 -3.39
CA THR A 224 0.70 -20.85 -2.49
C THR A 224 -0.24 -19.89 -3.22
N ALA A 225 0.06 -19.55 -4.47
CA ALA A 225 -0.74 -18.64 -5.28
C ALA A 225 -2.01 -19.31 -5.87
N ALA A 226 -1.97 -20.62 -6.07
CA ALA A 226 -3.01 -21.37 -6.79
C ALA A 226 -4.44 -21.14 -6.25
N PRO A 227 -4.73 -21.17 -4.94
CA PRO A 227 -6.10 -20.99 -4.46
C PRO A 227 -6.73 -19.67 -4.93
N LEU A 228 -5.98 -18.56 -4.89
CA LEU A 228 -6.47 -17.26 -5.35
C LEU A 228 -6.56 -17.22 -6.87
N VAL A 229 -5.51 -17.63 -7.59
CA VAL A 229 -5.48 -17.63 -9.05
C VAL A 229 -6.62 -18.47 -9.64
N LEU A 230 -6.86 -19.67 -9.10
CA LEU A 230 -7.94 -20.55 -9.55
C LEU A 230 -9.32 -19.95 -9.27
N SER A 231 -9.52 -19.43 -8.05
CA SER A 231 -10.80 -18.78 -7.67
C SER A 231 -11.11 -17.59 -8.60
N LEU A 232 -10.16 -16.68 -8.78
CA LEU A 232 -10.34 -15.52 -9.64
C LEU A 232 -10.51 -15.90 -11.11
N SER A 233 -9.75 -16.88 -11.60
CA SER A 233 -9.84 -17.33 -12.99
C SER A 233 -11.19 -17.99 -13.28
N TYR A 234 -11.72 -18.77 -12.34
CA TYR A 234 -13.04 -19.35 -12.43
C TYR A 234 -14.14 -18.27 -12.48
N GLN A 235 -14.11 -17.29 -11.55
CA GLN A 235 -15.12 -16.24 -11.49
C GLN A 235 -15.09 -15.28 -12.70
N LYS A 236 -13.88 -15.00 -13.22
CA LYS A 236 -13.70 -14.07 -14.35
C LYS A 236 -13.72 -14.76 -15.71
N HIS A 237 -13.96 -16.09 -15.77
CA HIS A 237 -13.96 -16.90 -17.00
C HIS A 237 -12.71 -16.68 -17.88
N ARG A 238 -11.56 -16.38 -17.27
CA ARG A 238 -10.26 -16.18 -17.91
C ARG A 238 -9.11 -16.38 -16.93
N LEU A 239 -7.96 -16.82 -17.44
CA LEU A 239 -6.77 -16.93 -16.60
C LEU A 239 -6.37 -15.54 -16.08
N THR A 240 -6.32 -15.38 -14.76
CA THR A 240 -5.93 -14.12 -14.12
C THR A 240 -5.33 -14.35 -12.73
N PHE A 241 -4.37 -13.51 -12.37
CA PHE A 241 -3.82 -13.39 -11.02
C PHE A 241 -4.33 -12.12 -10.29
N GLY A 242 -5.32 -11.42 -10.87
CA GLY A 242 -5.94 -10.21 -10.37
C GLY A 242 -5.99 -9.10 -11.42
N ASP A 243 -6.85 -8.12 -11.19
CA ASP A 243 -7.13 -7.03 -12.12
C ASP A 243 -6.48 -5.69 -11.72
N SER A 244 -5.84 -5.61 -10.54
CA SER A 244 -5.28 -4.35 -10.04
C SER A 244 -4.25 -3.73 -11.00
N GLY A 245 -3.40 -4.53 -11.65
CA GLY A 245 -2.44 -4.03 -12.62
C GLY A 245 -3.12 -3.40 -13.83
N LYS A 246 -4.11 -4.09 -14.42
CA LYS A 246 -4.90 -3.62 -15.57
C LYS A 246 -5.68 -2.33 -15.23
N LEU A 247 -6.34 -2.31 -14.08
CA LEU A 247 -7.14 -1.16 -13.64
C LEU A 247 -6.26 0.05 -13.34
N ASN A 248 -5.15 -0.13 -12.63
CA ASN A 248 -4.21 0.95 -12.40
C ASN A 248 -3.63 1.51 -13.71
N TYR A 249 -3.39 0.67 -14.72
CA TYR A 249 -2.98 1.13 -16.04
C TYR A 249 -4.08 1.96 -16.73
N ALA A 250 -5.31 1.47 -16.70
CA ALA A 250 -6.47 2.19 -17.25
C ALA A 250 -6.66 3.56 -16.58
N TRP A 251 -6.53 3.63 -15.26
CA TRP A 251 -6.71 4.86 -14.49
C TRP A 251 -5.54 5.84 -14.64
N PHE A 252 -4.33 5.37 -14.36
CA PHE A 252 -3.18 6.27 -14.22
C PHE A 252 -2.40 6.48 -15.52
N VAL A 253 -2.52 5.60 -16.49
CA VAL A 253 -1.87 5.75 -17.81
C VAL A 253 -2.89 6.19 -18.87
N ASN A 254 -4.03 5.51 -18.98
CA ASN A 254 -5.05 5.86 -19.97
C ASN A 254 -5.94 7.05 -19.54
N GLY A 255 -5.97 7.39 -18.25
CA GLY A 255 -6.69 8.57 -17.73
C GLY A 255 -8.19 8.34 -17.51
N ILE A 256 -8.63 7.09 -17.37
CA ILE A 256 -10.02 6.76 -16.98
C ILE A 256 -10.17 7.13 -15.49
N PRO A 257 -11.19 7.91 -15.10
CA PRO A 257 -11.39 8.31 -13.71
C PRO A 257 -11.64 7.09 -12.80
N PRO A 258 -10.84 6.89 -11.73
CA PRO A 258 -10.97 5.71 -10.86
C PRO A 258 -12.16 5.77 -9.90
N TYR A 259 -12.70 6.97 -9.65
CA TYR A 259 -13.63 7.20 -8.53
C TYR A 259 -15.07 7.53 -8.97
N ALA A 260 -15.28 7.72 -10.29
CA ALA A 260 -16.53 8.25 -10.84
C ALA A 260 -17.53 7.19 -11.31
N GLY A 261 -17.25 5.91 -11.12
CA GLY A 261 -18.03 4.87 -11.76
C GLY A 261 -17.90 4.90 -13.29
N TRP A 262 -17.27 3.89 -13.83
CA TRP A 262 -17.06 3.84 -15.28
C TRP A 262 -18.34 3.39 -16.02
N THR A 263 -18.80 4.21 -16.96
CA THR A 263 -19.98 3.96 -17.78
C THR A 263 -19.65 3.76 -19.26
N GLY A 264 -18.39 3.38 -19.57
CA GLY A 264 -17.93 3.15 -20.95
C GLY A 264 -17.31 4.37 -21.62
N GLN A 265 -17.01 5.43 -20.87
CA GLN A 265 -16.38 6.63 -21.42
C GLN A 265 -14.88 6.69 -21.10
N PRO A 266 -14.03 7.14 -22.02
CA PRO A 266 -14.31 7.40 -23.44
C PRO A 266 -14.60 6.11 -24.24
N ALA A 267 -15.20 6.19 -25.42
CA ALA A 267 -15.67 5.02 -26.19
C ALA A 267 -14.60 3.94 -26.43
N GLU A 268 -13.33 4.33 -26.62
CA GLU A 268 -12.19 3.42 -26.77
C GLU A 268 -11.85 2.64 -25.47
N SER A 269 -12.39 3.06 -24.31
CA SER A 269 -12.13 2.43 -23.03
C SER A 269 -12.80 1.06 -22.84
N GLY A 270 -13.64 0.64 -23.77
CA GLY A 270 -14.34 -0.64 -23.74
C GLY A 270 -15.81 -0.52 -23.37
N THR A 271 -16.46 -1.66 -23.16
CA THR A 271 -17.87 -1.75 -22.79
C THR A 271 -18.00 -2.32 -21.39
N PRO A 272 -18.65 -1.62 -20.45
CA PRO A 272 -18.86 -2.13 -19.09
C PRO A 272 -19.69 -3.42 -19.12
N ALA A 273 -19.20 -4.46 -18.45
CA ALA A 273 -20.00 -5.65 -18.17
C ALA A 273 -21.02 -5.37 -17.03
N HIS A 274 -20.65 -4.50 -16.12
CA HIS A 274 -21.40 -4.17 -14.91
C HIS A 274 -21.44 -2.65 -14.71
N ALA A 275 -22.16 -1.94 -15.60
CA ALA A 275 -22.29 -0.49 -15.46
C ALA A 275 -23.11 -0.14 -14.21
N PRO A 276 -22.70 0.89 -13.42
CA PRO A 276 -23.60 1.46 -12.44
C PRO A 276 -24.87 1.98 -13.11
N ARG A 277 -25.99 1.86 -12.42
CA ARG A 277 -27.25 2.34 -12.95
C ARG A 277 -27.25 3.87 -12.98
N LYS A 278 -27.33 4.43 -14.18
CA LYS A 278 -27.43 5.87 -14.36
C LYS A 278 -28.87 6.32 -14.11
N LEU A 279 -29.09 7.12 -13.09
CA LEU A 279 -30.39 7.68 -12.72
C LEU A 279 -30.64 9.01 -13.44
N ARG A 280 -29.60 9.79 -13.67
CA ARG A 280 -29.63 11.09 -14.34
C ARG A 280 -28.27 11.37 -15.00
N GLU A 281 -28.26 12.13 -16.09
CA GLU A 281 -27.02 12.48 -16.81
C GLU A 281 -26.42 13.81 -16.38
N SER A 282 -27.26 14.78 -16.05
CA SER A 282 -26.81 16.10 -15.59
C SER A 282 -27.73 16.62 -14.49
N PRO A 283 -27.22 16.76 -13.25
CA PRO A 283 -25.96 16.19 -12.74
C PRO A 283 -25.93 14.68 -12.88
N LEU A 284 -24.74 14.12 -13.05
CA LEU A 284 -24.60 12.66 -13.15
C LEU A 284 -24.92 12.01 -11.79
N VAL A 285 -25.99 11.23 -11.74
CA VAL A 285 -26.40 10.47 -10.56
C VAL A 285 -26.29 8.99 -10.86
N LEU A 286 -25.46 8.30 -10.08
CA LEU A 286 -25.20 6.87 -10.22
C LEU A 286 -25.72 6.09 -9.01
N ASP A 287 -26.24 4.90 -9.26
CA ASP A 287 -26.67 3.92 -8.25
C ASP A 287 -25.82 2.65 -8.40
N PHE A 288 -25.17 2.24 -7.29
CA PHE A 288 -24.31 1.04 -7.22
C PHE A 288 -24.82 0.01 -6.21
N ARG A 289 -26.12 -0.07 -6.02
CA ARG A 289 -26.74 -0.78 -4.93
C ARG A 289 -26.38 -2.28 -4.85
N THR A 290 -26.40 -2.96 -5.97
CA THR A 290 -26.17 -4.41 -6.01
C THR A 290 -25.38 -4.80 -7.26
N PRO A 291 -24.73 -5.97 -7.31
CA PRO A 291 -24.72 -7.06 -6.32
C PRO A 291 -23.53 -6.99 -5.34
N VAL A 292 -22.72 -5.95 -5.42
CA VAL A 292 -21.48 -5.84 -4.65
C VAL A 292 -21.77 -5.31 -3.24
N SER A 293 -21.26 -5.99 -2.21
CA SER A 293 -21.37 -5.57 -0.81
C SER A 293 -20.33 -4.48 -0.44
N GLY A 294 -20.22 -4.19 0.85
CA GLY A 294 -19.29 -3.23 1.41
C GLY A 294 -19.87 -1.84 1.65
N THR A 295 -19.18 -1.04 2.43
CA THR A 295 -19.57 0.32 2.82
C THR A 295 -19.70 1.25 1.61
N LEU A 296 -18.73 1.16 0.68
CA LEU A 296 -18.74 1.85 -0.60
C LEU A 296 -18.58 0.81 -1.73
N PRO A 297 -19.67 0.28 -2.32
CA PRO A 297 -19.62 -0.85 -3.25
C PRO A 297 -18.69 -0.64 -4.43
N ILE A 298 -18.64 0.58 -4.98
CA ILE A 298 -17.77 0.90 -6.12
C ILE A 298 -16.28 0.77 -5.79
N TRP A 299 -15.87 1.00 -4.55
CA TRP A 299 -14.48 0.88 -4.09
C TRP A 299 -14.20 -0.42 -3.35
N TYR A 300 -15.24 -1.10 -2.89
CA TYR A 300 -15.13 -2.45 -2.31
C TYR A 300 -14.64 -3.47 -3.33
N ASP A 301 -15.20 -3.46 -4.54
CA ASP A 301 -14.71 -4.30 -5.65
C ASP A 301 -14.60 -3.53 -6.97
N PRO A 302 -13.53 -2.77 -7.18
CA PRO A 302 -13.30 -2.12 -8.47
C PRO A 302 -13.23 -3.10 -9.64
N SER A 303 -12.78 -4.35 -9.41
CA SER A 303 -12.67 -5.35 -10.48
C SER A 303 -14.02 -5.80 -11.04
N TYR A 304 -15.11 -5.63 -10.28
CA TYR A 304 -16.47 -5.82 -10.75
C TYR A 304 -16.94 -4.63 -11.60
N TRP A 305 -16.85 -3.41 -11.04
CA TRP A 305 -17.42 -2.21 -11.68
C TRP A 305 -16.66 -1.75 -12.93
N TRP A 306 -15.36 -2.06 -13.04
CA TRP A 306 -14.56 -1.80 -14.24
C TRP A 306 -14.36 -3.05 -15.11
N GLU A 307 -15.19 -4.09 -14.95
CA GLU A 307 -15.13 -5.25 -15.82
C GLU A 307 -15.53 -4.85 -17.25
N GLY A 308 -14.76 -5.34 -18.24
CA GLY A 308 -14.89 -4.92 -19.64
C GLY A 308 -14.00 -3.74 -20.04
N VAL A 309 -13.38 -3.03 -19.06
CA VAL A 309 -12.46 -1.93 -19.40
C VAL A 309 -11.29 -2.43 -20.24
N ARG A 310 -10.95 -1.68 -21.27
CA ARG A 310 -9.75 -1.88 -22.09
C ARG A 310 -8.65 -0.93 -21.61
N ALA A 311 -7.44 -1.44 -21.54
CA ALA A 311 -6.27 -0.66 -21.15
C ALA A 311 -5.22 -0.71 -22.29
N PRO A 312 -5.47 -0.02 -23.42
CA PRO A 312 -4.58 -0.09 -24.58
C PRO A 312 -3.24 0.55 -24.25
N VAL A 313 -2.16 -0.10 -24.70
CA VAL A 313 -0.82 0.43 -24.57
C VAL A 313 -0.65 1.62 -25.49
N SER A 314 -0.30 2.77 -24.93
CA SER A 314 -0.01 4.00 -25.67
C SER A 314 1.38 4.51 -25.28
N VAL A 315 2.30 4.51 -26.24
CA VAL A 315 3.70 4.97 -26.02
C VAL A 315 3.72 6.41 -25.50
N ARG A 316 2.90 7.29 -26.07
CA ARG A 316 2.81 8.70 -25.64
C ARG A 316 2.31 8.82 -24.19
N ARG A 317 1.20 8.14 -23.84
CA ARG A 317 0.64 8.16 -22.49
C ARG A 317 1.61 7.52 -21.49
N GLN A 318 2.27 6.42 -21.90
CA GLN A 318 3.29 5.73 -21.11
C GLN A 318 4.49 6.64 -20.81
N TRP A 319 4.98 7.38 -21.81
CA TRP A 319 6.05 8.34 -21.63
C TRP A 319 5.66 9.44 -20.63
N MET A 320 4.48 10.01 -20.77
CA MET A 320 3.97 11.00 -19.82
C MET A 320 3.83 10.43 -18.39
N ALA A 321 3.38 9.18 -18.25
CA ALA A 321 3.24 8.51 -16.96
C ALA A 321 4.60 8.30 -16.27
N LEU A 322 5.67 7.98 -17.00
CA LEU A 322 7.03 7.82 -16.48
C LEU A 322 7.57 9.09 -15.81
N PHE A 323 7.16 10.28 -16.28
CA PHE A 323 7.62 11.55 -15.71
C PHE A 323 6.72 12.12 -14.60
N ARG A 324 5.52 11.54 -14.37
CA ARG A 324 4.64 11.97 -13.27
C ARG A 324 5.29 11.90 -11.89
N PRO A 325 6.03 10.83 -11.51
CA PRO A 325 6.69 10.76 -10.22
C PRO A 325 7.64 11.92 -9.96
N PHE A 326 8.35 12.39 -11.00
CA PHE A 326 9.28 13.53 -10.87
C PHE A 326 8.57 14.86 -10.63
N LYS A 327 7.31 15.01 -11.04
CA LYS A 327 6.48 16.18 -10.74
C LYS A 327 5.89 16.13 -9.32
N GLN A 328 5.71 14.94 -8.75
CA GLN A 328 5.19 14.73 -7.38
C GLN A 328 6.29 14.75 -6.30
N VAL A 329 7.55 14.87 -6.69
CA VAL A 329 8.74 14.89 -5.81
C VAL A 329 8.79 16.10 -4.84
N HIS A 330 7.82 16.98 -4.86
CA HIS A 330 7.70 18.09 -3.89
C HIS A 330 7.31 17.64 -2.48
N SER A 331 6.93 16.38 -2.27
CA SER A 331 6.67 15.87 -0.94
C SER A 331 7.96 15.44 -0.22
N ARG A 332 8.01 15.67 1.09
CA ARG A 332 9.15 15.38 2.01
C ARG A 332 9.62 13.90 2.03
N GLU A 333 8.99 13.04 1.25
CA GLU A 333 9.32 11.61 1.05
C GLU A 333 10.61 11.40 0.24
N THR A 334 11.15 12.50 -0.28
CA THR A 334 12.17 12.57 -1.33
C THR A 334 13.58 12.14 -0.89
N ILE A 335 13.93 12.16 0.42
CA ILE A 335 15.33 11.96 0.84
C ILE A 335 15.81 10.56 0.46
N VAL A 336 14.99 9.51 0.65
CA VAL A 336 15.40 8.13 0.30
C VAL A 336 15.47 7.97 -1.21
N LEU A 337 14.52 8.57 -1.95
CA LEU A 337 14.54 8.57 -3.42
C LEU A 337 15.72 9.39 -3.97
N VAL A 338 16.01 10.55 -3.38
CA VAL A 338 17.16 11.38 -3.76
C VAL A 338 18.48 10.66 -3.45
N LEU A 339 18.61 10.03 -2.28
CA LEU A 339 19.78 9.23 -1.94
C LEU A 339 19.93 8.03 -2.88
N ALA A 340 18.85 7.32 -3.19
CA ALA A 340 18.88 6.22 -4.15
C ALA A 340 19.22 6.72 -5.55
N ALA A 341 18.63 7.82 -6.00
CA ALA A 341 18.90 8.42 -7.30
C ALA A 341 20.31 9.04 -7.41
N ALA A 342 20.86 9.60 -6.33
CA ALA A 342 22.22 10.11 -6.29
C ALA A 342 23.27 9.00 -6.22
N LEU A 343 23.01 7.93 -5.47
CA LEU A 343 23.93 6.78 -5.35
C LEU A 343 23.93 5.92 -6.62
N ALA A 344 22.81 5.79 -7.33
CA ALA A 344 22.70 4.94 -8.51
C ALA A 344 23.69 5.37 -9.63
N PRO A 345 23.73 6.64 -10.09
CA PRO A 345 24.68 7.05 -11.10
C PRO A 345 26.14 7.00 -10.61
N LEU A 346 26.40 7.34 -9.35
CA LEU A 346 27.74 7.22 -8.77
C LEU A 346 28.22 5.75 -8.77
N CYS A 347 27.33 4.82 -8.45
CA CYS A 347 27.61 3.39 -8.54
C CYS A 347 27.82 2.93 -9.99
N LEU A 348 26.98 3.37 -10.93
CA LEU A 348 27.05 2.99 -12.33
C LEU A 348 28.25 3.61 -13.07
N LEU A 349 28.65 4.84 -12.72
CA LEU A 349 29.82 5.53 -13.28
C LEU A 349 31.15 4.98 -12.76
N SER A 350 31.17 4.41 -11.55
CA SER A 350 32.37 3.82 -10.99
C SER A 350 32.79 2.57 -11.78
N PHE A 351 33.98 2.63 -12.41
CA PHE A 351 34.58 1.48 -13.11
C PHE A 351 34.69 0.24 -12.19
N ARG A 352 35.04 0.45 -10.93
CA ARG A 352 35.21 -0.61 -9.92
C ARG A 352 33.87 -1.27 -9.56
N VAL A 353 32.79 -0.49 -9.49
CA VAL A 353 31.45 -1.02 -9.26
C VAL A 353 30.96 -1.81 -10.49
N ARG A 354 31.20 -1.29 -11.70
CA ARG A 354 30.90 -2.03 -12.95
C ARG A 354 31.66 -3.35 -13.01
N GLN A 355 32.92 -3.36 -12.64
CA GLN A 355 33.72 -4.60 -12.58
C GLN A 355 33.19 -5.58 -11.52
N ALA A 356 32.75 -5.08 -10.35
CA ALA A 356 32.15 -5.91 -9.31
C ALA A 356 30.80 -6.50 -9.73
N ILE A 357 29.98 -5.75 -10.48
CA ILE A 357 28.72 -6.25 -11.07
C ILE A 357 29.03 -7.30 -12.15
N ARG A 358 29.99 -7.05 -13.05
CA ARG A 358 30.41 -7.99 -14.09
C ARG A 358 31.04 -9.26 -13.52
N GLY A 359 31.76 -9.14 -12.39
CA GLY A 359 32.35 -10.27 -11.65
C GLY A 359 31.35 -11.22 -11.00
N GLY A 360 30.06 -11.05 -11.28
CA GLY A 360 29.02 -12.05 -11.01
C GLY A 360 28.54 -12.16 -9.57
N GLY A 361 28.62 -11.10 -8.81
CA GLY A 361 28.07 -11.08 -7.45
C GLY A 361 26.55 -11.26 -7.44
N SER A 362 26.07 -12.46 -7.11
CA SER A 362 24.65 -12.79 -6.89
C SER A 362 23.93 -11.77 -5.98
N GLN A 363 24.64 -11.19 -5.03
CA GLN A 363 24.21 -10.09 -4.19
C GLN A 363 23.69 -8.89 -5.02
N ALA A 364 24.43 -8.48 -6.04
CA ALA A 364 24.05 -7.34 -6.88
C ALA A 364 22.71 -7.60 -7.60
N TRP A 365 22.47 -8.82 -8.04
CA TRP A 365 21.22 -9.18 -8.72
C TRP A 365 20.02 -9.23 -7.77
N ILE A 366 20.21 -9.74 -6.54
CA ILE A 366 19.13 -9.83 -5.55
C ILE A 366 18.85 -8.48 -4.88
N LEU A 367 19.91 -7.74 -4.49
CA LEU A 367 19.76 -6.49 -3.74
C LEU A 367 19.62 -5.26 -4.62
N ILE A 368 19.98 -5.30 -5.89
CA ILE A 368 19.91 -4.15 -6.80
C ILE A 368 19.08 -4.50 -8.04
N GLY A 369 19.41 -5.57 -8.75
CA GLY A 369 18.75 -5.92 -10.02
C GLY A 369 17.26 -6.17 -9.86
N TRP A 370 16.86 -7.02 -8.90
CA TRP A 370 15.46 -7.27 -8.60
C TRP A 370 14.70 -6.03 -8.13
N PRO A 371 15.15 -5.29 -7.10
CA PRO A 371 14.49 -4.06 -6.68
C PRO A 371 14.35 -3.02 -7.79
N VAL A 372 15.38 -2.81 -8.59
CA VAL A 372 15.33 -1.85 -9.72
C VAL A 372 14.30 -2.30 -10.76
N ALA A 373 14.26 -3.59 -11.11
CA ALA A 373 13.27 -4.12 -12.05
C ALA A 373 11.83 -3.91 -11.54
N VAL A 374 11.60 -4.13 -10.23
CA VAL A 374 10.27 -3.89 -9.62
C VAL A 374 9.95 -2.40 -9.54
N CYS A 375 10.90 -1.54 -9.21
CA CYS A 375 10.68 -0.08 -9.24
C CYS A 375 10.35 0.41 -10.66
N LEU A 376 11.03 -0.11 -11.69
CA LEU A 376 10.71 0.18 -13.10
C LEU A 376 9.30 -0.30 -13.46
N MET A 377 8.92 -1.51 -13.06
CA MET A 377 7.56 -2.03 -13.25
C MET A 377 6.51 -1.08 -12.64
N HIS A 378 6.72 -0.61 -11.40
CA HIS A 378 5.82 0.37 -10.78
C HIS A 378 5.81 1.71 -11.50
N SER A 379 6.95 2.17 -12.04
CA SER A 379 7.04 3.41 -12.82
C SER A 379 6.22 3.36 -14.12
N LEU A 380 6.01 2.15 -14.67
CA LEU A 380 5.16 1.97 -15.84
C LEU A 380 3.66 2.10 -15.55
N LEU A 381 3.25 1.96 -14.30
CA LEU A 381 1.84 1.97 -13.88
C LEU A 381 1.55 3.15 -12.95
N LEU A 382 1.90 2.97 -11.70
CA LEU A 382 1.72 3.93 -10.60
C LEU A 382 2.91 3.82 -9.65
N PHE A 383 3.78 4.83 -9.70
CA PHE A 383 4.89 4.92 -8.76
C PHE A 383 4.43 5.64 -7.49
N THR A 384 4.29 4.90 -6.42
CA THR A 384 3.97 5.44 -5.09
C THR A 384 5.01 4.92 -4.11
N TYR A 385 5.58 5.81 -3.29
CA TYR A 385 6.65 5.47 -2.34
C TYR A 385 6.30 4.26 -1.46
N ARG A 386 5.10 4.21 -0.91
CA ARG A 386 4.63 3.09 -0.06
C ARG A 386 4.71 1.72 -0.74
N PHE A 387 4.60 1.66 -2.08
CA PHE A 387 4.64 0.39 -2.82
C PHE A 387 6.05 -0.13 -3.03
N VAL A 388 7.02 0.77 -3.11
CA VAL A 388 8.40 0.45 -3.52
C VAL A 388 9.44 0.57 -2.40
N ILE A 389 9.04 1.04 -1.21
CA ILE A 389 9.96 1.33 -0.11
C ILE A 389 10.82 0.13 0.29
N GLY A 390 10.25 -1.06 0.39
CA GLY A 390 11.02 -2.28 0.69
C GLY A 390 12.10 -2.55 -0.35
N TYR A 391 11.79 -2.36 -1.62
CA TYR A 391 12.74 -2.51 -2.73
C TYR A 391 13.80 -1.40 -2.74
N LEU A 392 13.43 -0.16 -2.42
CA LEU A 392 14.39 0.94 -2.32
C LEU A 392 15.39 0.72 -1.17
N VAL A 393 14.94 0.23 -0.03
CA VAL A 393 15.82 -0.12 1.09
C VAL A 393 16.80 -1.22 0.69
N LEU A 394 16.34 -2.27 -0.02
CA LEU A 394 17.21 -3.31 -0.57
C LEU A 394 18.24 -2.75 -1.54
N ALA A 395 17.79 -1.92 -2.49
CA ALA A 395 18.67 -1.32 -3.50
C ALA A 395 19.74 -0.44 -2.83
N CYS A 396 19.37 0.39 -1.87
CA CYS A 396 20.33 1.23 -1.13
C CYS A 396 21.34 0.41 -0.34
N LEU A 397 20.91 -0.64 0.37
CA LEU A 397 21.84 -1.55 1.08
C LEU A 397 22.80 -2.23 0.10
N GLY A 398 22.27 -2.71 -1.04
CA GLY A 398 23.08 -3.30 -2.10
C GLY A 398 24.10 -2.32 -2.68
N MET A 399 23.66 -1.10 -3.02
CA MET A 399 24.53 -0.06 -3.59
C MET A 399 25.62 0.38 -2.59
N VAL A 400 25.27 0.63 -1.32
CA VAL A 400 26.22 1.05 -0.28
C VAL A 400 27.28 -0.04 -0.05
N THR A 401 26.88 -1.29 0.08
CA THR A 401 27.83 -2.40 0.28
C THR A 401 28.73 -2.62 -0.94
N LEU A 402 28.21 -2.41 -2.13
CA LEU A 402 28.97 -2.55 -3.37
C LEU A 402 29.93 -1.35 -3.57
N PHE A 403 29.46 -0.13 -3.33
CA PHE A 403 30.26 1.10 -3.43
C PHE A 403 31.43 1.11 -2.44
N LEU A 404 31.20 0.67 -1.21
CA LEU A 404 32.22 0.62 -0.18
C LEU A 404 33.21 -0.55 -0.34
N ARG A 405 32.95 -1.50 -1.22
CA ARG A 405 33.79 -2.70 -1.41
C ARG A 405 35.29 -2.40 -1.67
N PRO A 406 35.67 -1.41 -2.47
CA PRO A 406 37.08 -1.16 -2.76
C PRO A 406 37.84 -0.44 -1.64
N PHE A 407 37.18 0.05 -0.60
CA PHE A 407 37.80 0.82 0.48
C PHE A 407 38.28 -0.08 1.61
N GLN A 408 39.24 0.41 2.42
CA GLN A 408 39.73 -0.26 3.62
C GLN A 408 38.65 -0.33 4.71
N ALA A 409 38.74 -1.29 5.61
CA ALA A 409 37.78 -1.50 6.69
C ALA A 409 37.55 -0.24 7.57
N ALA A 410 38.63 0.49 7.90
CA ALA A 410 38.52 1.73 8.65
C ALA A 410 37.72 2.82 7.94
N THR A 411 37.92 2.97 6.63
CA THR A 411 37.17 3.91 5.80
C THR A 411 35.69 3.51 5.68
N ARG A 412 35.41 2.22 5.46
CA ARG A 412 34.04 1.68 5.45
C ARG A 412 33.32 1.97 6.77
N THR A 413 33.99 1.71 7.89
CA THR A 413 33.46 1.94 9.23
C THR A 413 33.10 3.40 9.46
N ARG A 414 34.04 4.33 9.12
CA ARG A 414 33.80 5.78 9.23
C ARG A 414 32.66 6.25 8.35
N ALA A 415 32.63 5.81 7.09
CA ALA A 415 31.58 6.17 6.14
C ALA A 415 30.19 5.70 6.59
N LEU A 416 30.07 4.46 7.09
CA LEU A 416 28.81 3.91 7.58
C LEU A 416 28.31 4.62 8.84
N PHE A 417 29.21 4.92 9.81
CA PHE A 417 28.82 5.68 11.00
C PHE A 417 28.46 7.13 10.67
N ALA A 418 29.22 7.79 9.80
CA ALA A 418 28.90 9.15 9.36
C ALA A 418 27.54 9.19 8.63
N ALA A 419 27.28 8.25 7.73
CA ALA A 419 25.98 8.14 7.06
C ALA A 419 24.84 7.85 8.06
N ALA A 420 25.05 6.94 9.02
CA ALA A 420 24.06 6.67 10.06
C ALA A 420 23.79 7.90 10.94
N LEU A 421 24.83 8.64 11.32
CA LEU A 421 24.69 9.88 12.10
C LEU A 421 23.93 10.96 11.33
N LEU A 422 24.30 11.23 10.08
CA LEU A 422 23.63 12.21 9.24
C LEU A 422 22.15 11.85 9.03
N LEU A 423 21.85 10.58 8.79
CA LEU A 423 20.49 10.09 8.69
C LEU A 423 19.73 10.23 10.02
N ALA A 424 20.35 9.91 11.15
CA ALA A 424 19.74 10.06 12.46
C ALA A 424 19.43 11.53 12.76
N LEU A 425 20.36 12.45 12.47
CA LEU A 425 20.14 13.91 12.60
C LEU A 425 19.00 14.40 11.72
N ALA A 426 18.94 13.96 10.46
CA ALA A 426 17.81 14.25 9.58
C ALA A 426 16.48 13.66 10.10
N GLY A 427 16.54 12.52 10.78
CA GLY A 427 15.41 11.86 11.41
C GLY A 427 14.87 12.59 12.63
N THR A 428 15.71 13.23 13.44
CA THR A 428 15.26 13.97 14.64
C THR A 428 14.32 15.11 14.29
N ALA A 429 14.58 15.83 13.20
CA ALA A 429 13.71 16.89 12.71
C ALA A 429 12.29 16.39 12.32
N ARG A 430 12.17 15.11 11.96
CA ARG A 430 10.91 14.45 11.62
C ARG A 430 10.24 13.78 12.82
N PHE A 431 11.03 13.22 13.72
CA PHE A 431 10.52 12.50 14.89
C PHE A 431 9.95 13.45 15.95
N ARG A 432 10.52 14.65 16.10
CA ARG A 432 10.06 15.64 17.07
C ARG A 432 8.56 16.00 16.91
N PRO A 433 8.05 16.33 15.71
CA PRO A 433 6.61 16.58 15.53
C PRO A 433 5.74 15.36 15.86
N ILE A 434 6.21 14.14 15.52
CA ILE A 434 5.50 12.89 15.81
C ILE A 434 5.35 12.70 17.32
N LEU A 435 6.44 12.88 18.05
CA LEU A 435 6.45 12.75 19.50
C LEU A 435 5.56 13.82 20.17
N GLN A 436 5.61 15.06 19.67
CA GLN A 436 4.75 16.14 20.16
C GLN A 436 3.27 15.83 19.96
N ALA A 437 2.90 15.28 18.78
CA ALA A 437 1.54 14.86 18.50
C ALA A 437 1.06 13.72 19.42
N ALA A 438 1.91 12.74 19.65
CA ALA A 438 1.59 11.61 20.53
C ALA A 438 1.42 12.04 22.00
N LEU A 439 2.16 13.06 22.43
CA LEU A 439 2.09 13.59 23.80
C LEU A 439 0.93 14.58 24.01
N HIS A 440 0.46 15.21 22.93
CA HIS A 440 -0.62 16.21 22.96
C HIS A 440 -1.70 15.90 21.91
N PRO A 441 -2.47 14.82 22.10
CA PRO A 441 -3.46 14.37 21.11
C PRO A 441 -4.57 15.38 20.83
N ASP A 442 -4.84 16.28 21.79
CA ASP A 442 -5.89 17.30 21.67
C ASP A 442 -5.59 18.40 20.62
N ASN A 443 -4.31 18.56 20.22
CA ASN A 443 -3.89 19.58 19.28
C ASN A 443 -3.97 19.15 17.80
N GLY A 444 -4.51 17.96 17.52
CA GLY A 444 -4.51 17.37 16.17
C GLY A 444 -3.06 17.20 15.66
N GLY A 445 -2.55 15.99 15.55
CA GLY A 445 -1.13 15.74 15.29
C GLY A 445 -0.58 16.54 14.11
N PRO A 446 0.63 17.15 14.22
CA PRO A 446 1.27 17.93 13.17
C PRO A 446 1.64 17.11 11.91
N LEU A 447 1.38 15.82 11.93
CA LEU A 447 1.65 14.89 10.83
C LEU A 447 0.46 14.74 9.90
N MET A 448 -0.76 15.05 10.33
CA MET A 448 -1.88 15.18 9.43
C MET A 448 -1.72 16.44 8.58
N ARG A 449 -1.74 16.31 7.25
CA ARG A 449 -1.98 17.45 6.37
C ARG A 449 -3.35 18.03 6.71
N GLU A 450 -3.54 19.29 6.48
CA GLU A 450 -4.85 19.95 6.60
C GLU A 450 -5.93 19.14 5.85
N GLU A 451 -5.61 18.63 4.67
CA GLU A 451 -6.44 17.73 3.85
C GLU A 451 -6.74 16.35 4.51
N ASP A 452 -5.86 15.86 5.40
CA ASP A 452 -6.01 14.57 6.09
C ASP A 452 -6.68 14.73 7.48
N ARG A 453 -6.72 15.96 8.04
CA ARG A 453 -7.32 16.24 9.35
C ARG A 453 -8.82 15.97 9.39
N ASP A 454 -9.47 16.11 8.24
CA ASP A 454 -10.93 16.02 8.14
C ASP A 454 -11.47 14.59 8.20
N ASN A 455 -10.59 13.57 8.04
CA ASN A 455 -11.03 12.19 7.82
C ASN A 455 -11.18 11.32 9.08
N GLY A 456 -10.60 11.70 10.20
CA GLY A 456 -10.59 10.88 11.40
C GLY A 456 -11.64 11.29 12.45
N PRO A 457 -11.41 12.36 13.19
CA PRO A 457 -12.36 12.84 14.20
C PRO A 457 -13.70 13.23 13.60
N SER A 458 -13.70 13.74 12.35
CA SER A 458 -14.90 14.06 11.58
C SER A 458 -15.75 12.82 11.28
N SER A 459 -15.15 11.67 10.93
CA SER A 459 -15.90 10.44 10.63
C SER A 459 -16.77 9.99 11.81
N ALA A 460 -16.23 10.02 13.03
CA ALA A 460 -17.01 9.68 14.22
C ALA A 460 -18.10 10.71 14.52
N ALA A 461 -17.86 12.00 14.26
CA ALA A 461 -18.87 13.04 14.42
C ALA A 461 -20.00 12.88 13.40
N VAL A 462 -19.69 12.61 12.14
CA VAL A 462 -20.67 12.34 11.08
C VAL A 462 -21.49 11.10 11.39
N ALA A 463 -20.88 10.01 11.85
CA ALA A 463 -21.60 8.79 12.23
C ALA A 463 -22.59 9.05 13.38
N ARG A 464 -22.18 9.80 14.41
CA ARG A 464 -23.07 10.20 15.51
C ARG A 464 -24.22 11.09 15.03
N GLU A 465 -23.95 12.02 14.14
CA GLU A 465 -24.98 12.91 13.62
C GLU A 465 -26.01 12.15 12.77
N LEU A 466 -25.56 11.23 11.92
CA LEU A 466 -26.43 10.33 11.17
C LEU A 466 -27.37 9.54 12.12
N ALA A 467 -26.81 8.98 13.19
CA ALA A 467 -27.60 8.25 14.20
C ALA A 467 -28.57 9.19 14.92
N ARG A 468 -28.18 10.43 15.28
CA ARG A 468 -29.06 11.46 15.89
C ARG A 468 -30.22 11.82 14.97
N LEU A 469 -29.99 11.85 13.67
CA LEU A 469 -31.00 12.12 12.64
C LEU A 469 -31.90 10.91 12.34
N GLY A 470 -31.71 9.77 13.02
CA GLY A 470 -32.55 8.57 12.89
C GLY A 470 -32.07 7.56 11.85
N ILE A 471 -30.89 7.74 11.27
CA ILE A 471 -30.26 6.75 10.39
C ILE A 471 -29.79 5.57 11.23
N ARG A 472 -30.11 4.35 10.79
CA ARG A 472 -29.83 3.10 11.52
C ARG A 472 -28.82 2.23 10.75
N PRO A 473 -28.11 1.33 11.43
CA PRO A 473 -27.32 0.31 10.76
C PRO A 473 -28.15 -0.47 9.75
N GLY A 474 -27.61 -0.67 8.55
CA GLY A 474 -28.30 -1.29 7.41
C GLY A 474 -29.00 -0.29 6.48
N ASP A 475 -29.17 0.97 6.87
CA ASP A 475 -29.73 2.00 5.97
C ASP A 475 -28.78 2.31 4.81
N GLU A 476 -29.38 2.81 3.72
CA GLU A 476 -28.66 3.21 2.52
C GLU A 476 -28.64 4.73 2.40
N ILE A 477 -27.48 5.29 2.12
CA ILE A 477 -27.25 6.72 1.96
C ILE A 477 -26.63 7.04 0.62
N GLY A 478 -26.65 8.31 0.24
CA GLY A 478 -25.96 8.85 -0.94
C GLY A 478 -24.82 9.78 -0.54
N ALA A 479 -23.90 10.02 -1.47
CA ALA A 479 -22.83 11.00 -1.35
C ALA A 479 -22.93 12.05 -2.45
N LEU A 480 -22.64 13.30 -2.10
CA LEU A 480 -22.46 14.40 -3.03
C LEU A 480 -20.96 14.66 -3.22
N GLY A 481 -20.49 14.57 -4.47
CA GLY A 481 -19.07 14.69 -4.79
C GLY A 481 -18.28 13.41 -4.48
N HIS A 482 -17.06 13.59 -4.01
CA HIS A 482 -16.13 12.49 -3.77
C HIS A 482 -16.48 11.66 -2.53
N SER A 483 -16.66 10.33 -2.68
CA SER A 483 -17.18 9.44 -1.63
C SER A 483 -16.14 8.49 -1.01
N LEU A 484 -14.86 8.57 -1.41
CA LEU A 484 -13.83 7.63 -0.91
C LEU A 484 -13.61 7.71 0.61
N ASP A 485 -13.76 8.90 1.18
CA ASP A 485 -13.63 9.08 2.64
C ASP A 485 -14.89 8.60 3.36
N CYS A 486 -15.18 7.32 3.23
CA CYS A 486 -16.43 6.70 3.64
C CYS A 486 -16.39 6.03 5.03
N TYR A 487 -15.36 6.26 5.84
CA TYR A 487 -15.24 5.61 7.14
C TYR A 487 -16.38 5.96 8.10
N TYR A 488 -16.94 7.17 8.00
CA TYR A 488 -18.14 7.55 8.75
C TYR A 488 -19.33 6.63 8.46
N ALA A 489 -19.49 6.18 7.21
CA ALA A 489 -20.56 5.28 6.83
C ALA A 489 -20.36 3.88 7.44
N ARG A 490 -19.10 3.38 7.46
CA ARG A 490 -18.77 2.16 8.17
C ARG A 490 -19.06 2.26 9.66
N LEU A 491 -18.66 3.36 10.32
CA LEU A 491 -18.94 3.59 11.75
C LEU A 491 -20.44 3.68 12.04
N ALA A 492 -21.23 4.22 11.13
CA ALA A 492 -22.69 4.27 11.25
C ALA A 492 -23.37 2.94 10.86
N GLY A 493 -22.62 1.97 10.31
CA GLY A 493 -23.16 0.71 9.81
C GLY A 493 -24.02 0.87 8.57
N VAL A 494 -23.82 1.91 7.75
CA VAL A 494 -24.61 2.24 6.55
C VAL A 494 -23.80 2.03 5.28
N ARG A 495 -24.50 1.98 4.13
CA ARG A 495 -23.89 1.81 2.81
C ARG A 495 -24.09 3.06 1.96
N ILE A 496 -23.05 3.50 1.26
CA ILE A 496 -23.12 4.58 0.27
C ILE A 496 -23.45 3.96 -1.09
N VAL A 497 -24.73 3.92 -1.43
CA VAL A 497 -25.22 3.22 -2.63
C VAL A 497 -25.48 4.15 -3.81
N ALA A 498 -25.48 5.46 -3.60
CA ALA A 498 -25.69 6.43 -4.65
C ALA A 498 -24.66 7.57 -4.56
N GLN A 499 -24.29 8.09 -5.70
CA GLN A 499 -23.35 9.20 -5.79
C GLN A 499 -23.81 10.21 -6.83
N ILE A 500 -23.84 11.48 -6.43
CA ILE A 500 -23.96 12.58 -7.34
C ILE A 500 -22.54 13.00 -7.70
N TRP A 501 -22.17 12.75 -8.97
CA TRP A 501 -20.83 13.03 -9.47
C TRP A 501 -20.86 14.25 -10.36
N GLU A 502 -20.45 15.38 -9.82
CA GLU A 502 -20.09 16.57 -10.58
C GLU A 502 -19.04 17.38 -9.84
N ASP A 503 -18.39 18.24 -10.60
CA ASP A 503 -17.52 19.26 -10.05
C ASP A 503 -18.34 20.12 -9.04
N PRO A 504 -17.85 20.38 -7.82
CA PRO A 504 -18.52 21.24 -6.84
C PRO A 504 -19.00 22.57 -7.44
N ASP A 505 -18.25 23.16 -8.37
CA ASP A 505 -18.59 24.42 -9.04
C ASP A 505 -19.81 24.25 -9.98
N ARG A 506 -20.00 23.11 -10.61
CA ARG A 506 -21.18 22.82 -11.43
C ARG A 506 -22.42 22.52 -10.60
N ILE A 507 -22.23 21.83 -9.48
CA ILE A 507 -23.31 21.56 -8.52
C ILE A 507 -23.86 22.90 -7.97
N GLN A 508 -23.03 23.93 -7.80
CA GLN A 508 -23.44 25.26 -7.38
C GLN A 508 -24.37 25.96 -8.38
N GLY A 509 -24.31 25.61 -9.65
CA GLY A 509 -25.14 26.18 -10.71
C GLY A 509 -26.51 25.51 -10.90
N LEU A 510 -26.85 24.45 -10.13
CA LEU A 510 -28.13 23.77 -10.27
C LEU A 510 -29.30 24.64 -9.77
N SER A 511 -30.38 24.68 -10.53
CA SER A 511 -31.62 25.31 -10.10
C SER A 511 -32.30 24.53 -8.97
N ALA A 512 -33.13 25.21 -8.17
CA ALA A 512 -33.91 24.56 -7.12
C ALA A 512 -34.78 23.41 -7.65
N LEU A 513 -35.26 23.52 -8.87
CA LEU A 513 -36.03 22.48 -9.55
C LEU A 513 -35.18 21.23 -9.82
N GLU A 514 -33.97 21.40 -10.33
CA GLU A 514 -33.06 20.28 -10.62
C GLU A 514 -32.62 19.58 -9.34
N VAL A 515 -32.33 20.33 -8.28
CA VAL A 515 -32.06 19.80 -6.95
C VAL A 515 -33.26 18.97 -6.46
N GLY A 516 -34.47 19.51 -6.53
CA GLY A 516 -35.70 18.82 -6.16
C GLY A 516 -35.90 17.51 -6.91
N GLN A 517 -35.63 17.49 -8.22
CA GLN A 517 -35.69 16.28 -9.04
C GLN A 517 -34.66 15.22 -8.61
N VAL A 518 -33.41 15.60 -8.34
CA VAL A 518 -32.35 14.69 -7.84
C VAL A 518 -32.75 14.08 -6.50
N LEU A 519 -33.23 14.90 -5.57
CA LEU A 519 -33.65 14.41 -4.25
C LEU A 519 -34.84 13.45 -4.36
N THR A 520 -35.78 13.74 -5.26
CA THR A 520 -36.94 12.85 -5.52
C THR A 520 -36.47 11.49 -6.07
N LEU A 521 -35.54 11.47 -7.03
CA LEU A 521 -34.96 10.24 -7.57
C LEU A 521 -34.26 9.42 -6.47
N LEU A 522 -33.48 10.06 -5.59
CA LEU A 522 -32.79 9.39 -4.49
C LEU A 522 -33.78 8.79 -3.47
N ARG A 523 -34.87 9.53 -3.14
CA ARG A 523 -35.95 8.99 -2.30
C ARG A 523 -36.64 7.78 -2.92
N GLN A 524 -36.94 7.84 -4.21
CA GLN A 524 -37.58 6.74 -4.93
C GLN A 524 -36.78 5.45 -4.90
N ILE A 525 -35.47 5.55 -4.88
CA ILE A 525 -34.60 4.39 -4.71
C ILE A 525 -34.33 4.04 -3.24
N GLY A 526 -34.95 4.70 -2.27
CA GLY A 526 -34.85 4.38 -0.85
C GLY A 526 -33.59 4.90 -0.12
N VAL A 527 -32.87 5.85 -0.71
CA VAL A 527 -31.77 6.56 -0.04
C VAL A 527 -32.36 7.43 1.07
N LYS A 528 -31.85 7.29 2.28
CA LYS A 528 -32.37 7.94 3.51
C LYS A 528 -31.75 9.31 3.77
N ALA A 529 -30.48 9.49 3.43
CA ALA A 529 -29.75 10.74 3.63
C ALA A 529 -28.70 10.94 2.53
N LEU A 530 -28.35 12.20 2.30
CA LEU A 530 -27.26 12.59 1.43
C LEU A 530 -26.17 13.24 2.28
N VAL A 531 -24.90 12.87 2.08
CA VAL A 531 -23.74 13.40 2.79
C VAL A 531 -22.87 14.17 1.80
N SER A 532 -22.44 15.37 2.17
CA SER A 532 -21.53 16.22 1.40
C SER A 532 -20.36 16.68 2.26
N ARG A 533 -19.16 16.73 1.68
CA ARG A 533 -17.93 17.26 2.33
C ARG A 533 -17.67 18.74 2.05
N SER A 534 -18.46 19.36 1.27
CA SER A 534 -18.41 20.80 1.03
C SER A 534 -19.80 21.36 1.24
N LYS A 535 -19.89 22.62 1.69
CA LYS A 535 -21.16 23.30 1.76
C LYS A 535 -21.76 23.27 0.35
N PRO A 536 -22.88 22.59 0.14
CA PRO A 536 -23.49 22.58 -1.18
C PRO A 536 -23.87 24.00 -1.57
N GLY A 537 -23.52 24.39 -2.77
CA GLY A 537 -23.75 25.77 -3.24
C GLY A 537 -25.21 26.14 -3.49
N PHE A 538 -26.15 25.19 -3.33
CA PHE A 538 -27.61 25.45 -3.31
C PHE A 538 -28.00 26.22 -2.04
N VAL A 539 -27.43 27.36 -1.85
CA VAL A 539 -27.29 28.12 -0.59
C VAL A 539 -28.64 28.53 0.06
N ASN A 540 -29.75 28.40 -0.64
CA ASN A 540 -31.08 28.73 -0.11
C ASN A 540 -31.90 27.51 0.32
N ASP A 541 -31.32 26.29 0.31
CA ASP A 541 -32.03 25.10 0.72
C ASP A 541 -31.83 24.83 2.21
N ALA A 542 -32.85 25.12 3.00
CA ALA A 542 -32.91 24.99 4.46
C ALA A 542 -32.78 23.53 4.97
N GLY A 543 -32.55 22.55 4.11
CA GLY A 543 -32.52 21.13 4.47
C GLY A 543 -31.16 20.53 4.81
N TRP A 544 -30.06 21.29 4.64
CA TRP A 544 -28.73 20.80 4.99
C TRP A 544 -28.34 21.11 6.42
N ILE A 545 -27.93 20.08 7.16
CA ILE A 545 -27.50 20.16 8.55
C ILE A 545 -25.99 20.07 8.58
N ALA A 546 -25.32 21.11 9.09
CA ALA A 546 -23.88 21.10 9.30
C ALA A 546 -23.53 20.17 10.47
N VAL A 547 -22.60 19.26 10.26
CA VAL A 547 -22.09 18.39 11.33
C VAL A 547 -21.10 19.18 12.19
N PRO A 548 -21.34 19.34 13.50
CA PRO A 548 -20.52 20.17 14.36
C PRO A 548 -19.03 19.81 14.32
N ARG A 549 -18.16 20.82 14.19
CA ARG A 549 -16.70 20.69 14.15
C ARG A 549 -16.16 19.90 12.94
N THR A 550 -16.90 19.89 11.85
CA THR A 550 -16.50 19.28 10.57
C THR A 550 -16.92 20.15 9.40
N ASP A 551 -16.38 19.89 8.22
CA ASP A 551 -16.82 20.49 6.95
C ASP A 551 -17.88 19.62 6.24
N VAL A 552 -18.52 18.72 6.98
CA VAL A 552 -19.49 17.77 6.44
C VAL A 552 -20.92 18.29 6.70
N TYR A 553 -21.76 18.07 5.70
CA TYR A 553 -23.18 18.43 5.72
C TYR A 553 -24.01 17.17 5.45
N VAL A 554 -25.10 17.03 6.18
CA VAL A 554 -26.06 15.94 6.01
C VAL A 554 -27.41 16.52 5.63
N ARG A 555 -28.07 15.90 4.67
CA ARG A 555 -29.45 16.18 4.31
C ARG A 555 -30.29 14.91 4.42
N MET A 556 -31.36 14.98 5.18
CA MET A 556 -32.38 13.91 5.22
C MET A 556 -33.24 13.95 3.95
N LEU A 557 -33.59 12.76 3.45
CA LEU A 557 -34.38 12.59 2.22
C LEU A 557 -35.80 12.09 2.52
#